data_923aa3914a5fd545817cbb30b022d5d5
#
_entry.id   923aa3914a5fd545817cbb30b022d5d5
#
_cell.length_a   1.000
_cell.length_b   1.000
_cell.length_c   1.000
_cell.angle_alpha   90.00
_cell.angle_beta   90.00
_cell.angle_gamma   90.00
#
_symmetry.space_group_name_H-M   'P 1'
#
loop_
_entity.id
_entity.type
_entity.pdbx_description
1 polymer ?
#
loop_
_entity_poly.entity_id
_entity_poly.type
_entity_poly.pdbx_seq_one_letter_code
_entity_poly.pdbx_strand_id
1 'polypeptide(L)'
;LTRTPLPLIPVRAIAPAIVGPAPTTDMSDLITQTDEFVEFPKMARLSRTCVITEKIDGTNAQIRITTDGRMLVGSRTRWITPEQDNYGFSTWAYAHRDELMQLGPGSHFGEWWGQGVQRNYGMKEKRFSLFNVIRWHLCGESPQRIETGDPRIEKYQQELPDCCHLVPVLFKGDFTTDACEVALSELRTYGSKAAPGFTNPEGIVCFHVAAGVGFKKTLERDGVPKALR
;
A
#
# COMPACT_ATOMS: atom_id res chain seq x y z
N LEU A 1 -39.80 -22.72 15.93
CA LEU A 1 -38.79 -23.15 14.94
C LEU A 1 -37.86 -24.15 15.59
N THR A 2 -38.16 -25.45 15.40
CA THR A 2 -37.41 -26.61 15.92
C THR A 2 -36.15 -26.79 15.05
N ARG A 3 -34.97 -26.71 15.68
CA ARG A 3 -33.69 -27.05 15.04
C ARG A 3 -33.56 -28.57 14.93
N THR A 4 -33.46 -29.09 13.72
CA THR A 4 -33.11 -30.47 13.42
C THR A 4 -31.63 -30.69 13.76
N PRO A 5 -31.29 -31.73 14.57
CA PRO A 5 -29.88 -32.04 14.84
C PRO A 5 -29.22 -32.71 13.62
N LEU A 6 -27.95 -32.29 13.38
CA LEU A 6 -27.12 -32.87 12.33
C LEU A 6 -26.76 -34.33 12.65
N PRO A 7 -26.68 -35.22 11.65
CA PRO A 7 -26.31 -36.61 11.86
C PRO A 7 -24.84 -36.76 12.30
N LEU A 8 -24.63 -37.57 13.34
CA LEU A 8 -23.33 -37.99 13.82
C LEU A 8 -22.65 -38.90 12.78
N ILE A 9 -21.47 -38.54 12.35
CA ILE A 9 -20.61 -39.37 11.49
C ILE A 9 -20.00 -40.47 12.37
N PRO A 10 -20.16 -41.78 12.03
CA PRO A 10 -19.58 -42.84 12.83
C PRO A 10 -18.04 -42.82 12.75
N VAL A 11 -17.40 -42.74 13.90
CA VAL A 11 -15.93 -42.88 14.03
C VAL A 11 -15.58 -44.36 13.81
N ARG A 12 -14.93 -44.66 12.73
CA ARG A 12 -14.41 -46.01 12.43
C ARG A 12 -13.29 -46.33 13.42
N ALA A 13 -13.43 -47.36 14.23
CA ALA A 13 -12.41 -47.86 15.12
C ALA A 13 -11.19 -48.32 14.30
N ILE A 14 -10.05 -47.64 14.51
CA ILE A 14 -8.77 -48.07 13.96
C ILE A 14 -8.18 -49.11 14.89
N ALA A 15 -7.94 -50.31 14.37
CA ALA A 15 -7.27 -51.39 15.11
C ALA A 15 -5.87 -50.94 15.51
N PRO A 16 -5.35 -51.34 16.70
CA PRO A 16 -4.00 -50.92 17.13
C PRO A 16 -2.97 -51.55 16.20
N ALA A 17 -2.20 -50.70 15.56
CA ALA A 17 -1.00 -51.08 14.80
C ALA A 17 0.03 -51.64 15.80
N ILE A 18 0.62 -52.80 15.52
CA ILE A 18 1.75 -53.34 16.24
C ILE A 18 2.92 -52.43 15.96
N VAL A 19 3.28 -51.56 16.93
CA VAL A 19 4.43 -50.69 16.84
C VAL A 19 5.68 -51.55 17.17
N GLY A 20 6.39 -51.96 16.14
CA GLY A 20 7.80 -52.42 16.31
C GLY A 20 8.66 -51.28 16.86
N PRO A 21 9.83 -51.58 17.45
CA PRO A 21 10.71 -50.55 17.96
C PRO A 21 11.04 -49.57 16.82
N ALA A 22 10.78 -48.27 17.06
CA ALA A 22 11.13 -47.22 16.12
C ALA A 22 12.64 -47.27 15.82
N PRO A 23 13.07 -47.17 14.56
CA PRO A 23 14.45 -47.02 14.24
C PRO A 23 14.94 -45.74 14.95
N THR A 24 15.99 -45.86 15.77
CA THR A 24 16.74 -44.74 16.34
C THR A 24 17.54 -44.10 15.21
N THR A 25 16.86 -43.40 14.32
CA THR A 25 17.51 -42.57 13.32
C THR A 25 18.05 -41.35 14.04
N ASP A 26 19.35 -41.17 14.05
CA ASP A 26 19.95 -39.95 14.58
C ASP A 26 19.38 -38.77 13.80
N MET A 27 18.85 -37.79 14.52
CA MET A 27 18.23 -36.59 13.88
C MET A 27 19.26 -35.82 13.04
N SER A 28 20.57 -36.01 13.27
CA SER A 28 21.64 -35.43 12.46
C SER A 28 21.70 -36.02 11.05
N ASP A 29 21.26 -37.29 10.86
CA ASP A 29 21.26 -37.92 9.53
C ASP A 29 20.09 -37.48 8.63
N LEU A 30 19.10 -36.78 9.19
CA LEU A 30 17.97 -36.25 8.44
C LEU A 30 18.24 -34.89 7.78
N ILE A 31 19.31 -34.20 8.20
CA ILE A 31 19.72 -32.91 7.64
C ILE A 31 20.75 -33.19 6.55
N THR A 32 20.37 -33.06 5.30
CA THR A 32 21.30 -33.15 4.18
C THR A 32 22.03 -31.81 4.00
N GLN A 33 23.25 -31.83 3.45
CA GLN A 33 24.04 -30.62 3.16
C GLN A 33 23.37 -29.67 2.16
N THR A 34 22.27 -30.08 1.55
CA THR A 34 21.47 -29.29 0.59
C THR A 34 20.30 -28.58 1.24
N ASP A 35 19.98 -28.87 2.51
CA ASP A 35 18.88 -28.25 3.24
C ASP A 35 19.38 -26.92 3.86
N GLU A 36 19.11 -25.83 3.16
CA GLU A 36 19.42 -24.48 3.63
C GLU A 36 18.44 -24.07 4.72
N PHE A 37 18.98 -23.66 5.89
CA PHE A 37 18.12 -23.18 6.97
C PHE A 37 17.44 -21.87 6.56
N VAL A 38 16.12 -21.83 6.55
CA VAL A 38 15.34 -20.63 6.31
C VAL A 38 14.86 -20.08 7.65
N GLU A 39 15.36 -18.89 8.01
CA GLU A 39 14.95 -18.21 9.23
C GLU A 39 13.47 -17.83 9.17
N PHE A 40 12.73 -18.11 10.24
CA PHE A 40 11.35 -17.64 10.36
C PHE A 40 11.33 -16.12 10.52
N PRO A 41 10.64 -15.36 9.62
CA PRO A 41 10.65 -13.92 9.66
C PRO A 41 9.98 -13.38 10.93
N LYS A 42 10.55 -12.32 11.51
CA LYS A 42 9.96 -11.65 12.67
C LYS A 42 8.60 -11.06 12.30
N MET A 43 7.58 -11.38 13.08
CA MET A 43 6.26 -10.77 12.95
C MET A 43 6.27 -9.35 13.53
N ALA A 44 5.73 -8.40 12.76
CA ALA A 44 5.54 -7.04 13.25
C ALA A 44 4.43 -6.99 14.32
N ARG A 45 4.62 -6.14 15.34
CA ARG A 45 3.56 -5.89 16.34
C ARG A 45 2.49 -4.99 15.73
N LEU A 46 1.21 -5.32 15.96
CA LEU A 46 0.08 -4.58 15.40
C LEU A 46 -0.02 -3.14 15.95
N SER A 47 0.14 -2.95 17.27
CA SER A 47 0.14 -1.63 17.89
C SER A 47 1.49 -0.94 17.67
N ARG A 48 1.67 -0.39 16.47
CA ARG A 48 2.82 0.39 16.03
C ARG A 48 2.34 1.49 15.10
N THR A 49 3.17 2.49 14.90
CA THR A 49 2.86 3.65 14.06
C THR A 49 2.29 3.24 12.71
N CYS A 50 1.16 3.83 12.38
CA CYS A 50 0.57 3.80 11.05
C CYS A 50 0.35 5.23 10.53
N VAL A 51 0.25 5.35 9.21
CA VAL A 51 -0.18 6.56 8.52
C VAL A 51 -1.42 6.22 7.71
N ILE A 52 -2.52 6.92 7.99
CA ILE A 52 -3.77 6.77 7.26
C ILE A 52 -3.86 7.93 6.27
N THR A 53 -3.99 7.63 5.00
CA THR A 53 -4.13 8.60 3.92
C THR A 53 -5.48 8.45 3.23
N GLU A 54 -5.93 9.52 2.59
CA GLU A 54 -7.07 9.41 1.68
C GLU A 54 -6.71 8.49 0.52
N LYS A 55 -7.60 7.56 0.22
CA LYS A 55 -7.53 6.74 -0.98
C LYS A 55 -8.23 7.45 -2.12
N ILE A 56 -7.45 8.07 -2.99
CA ILE A 56 -7.94 8.74 -4.18
C ILE A 56 -8.28 7.69 -5.25
N ASP A 57 -9.42 7.83 -5.92
CA ASP A 57 -9.84 6.97 -7.02
C ASP A 57 -9.41 7.57 -8.37
N GLY A 58 -8.27 7.15 -8.81
CA GLY A 58 -7.68 7.48 -10.10
C GLY A 58 -7.15 6.24 -10.81
N THR A 59 -5.96 6.36 -11.34
CA THR A 59 -5.19 5.24 -11.90
C THR A 59 -3.78 5.24 -11.35
N ASN A 60 -3.28 4.05 -11.00
CA ASN A 60 -1.90 3.93 -10.52
C ASN A 60 -0.91 4.45 -11.56
N ALA A 61 0.02 5.24 -11.09
CA ALA A 61 1.03 5.89 -11.86
C ALA A 61 2.40 5.74 -11.19
N GLN A 62 3.44 5.56 -11.99
CA GLN A 62 4.80 5.36 -11.50
C GLN A 62 5.78 6.18 -12.33
N ILE A 63 6.68 6.89 -11.64
CA ILE A 63 7.91 7.43 -12.20
C ILE A 63 9.08 6.64 -11.63
N ARG A 64 9.87 6.05 -12.51
CA ARG A 64 11.14 5.39 -12.15
C ARG A 64 12.30 6.20 -12.67
N ILE A 65 13.15 6.65 -11.76
CA ILE A 65 14.42 7.30 -12.08
C ILE A 65 15.53 6.30 -11.80
N THR A 66 16.32 6.00 -12.83
CA THR A 66 17.46 5.09 -12.72
C THR A 66 18.69 5.83 -12.23
N THR A 67 19.69 5.12 -11.73
CA THR A 67 20.93 5.71 -11.23
C THR A 67 21.78 6.34 -12.36
N ASP A 68 21.55 5.93 -13.60
CA ASP A 68 22.17 6.50 -14.81
C ASP A 68 21.34 7.65 -15.41
N GLY A 69 20.33 8.17 -14.69
CA GLY A 69 19.59 9.38 -15.06
C GLY A 69 18.50 9.18 -16.11
N ARG A 70 18.05 7.96 -16.39
CA ARG A 70 16.88 7.73 -17.24
C ARG A 70 15.60 7.81 -16.44
N MET A 71 14.57 8.40 -17.03
CA MET A 71 13.20 8.40 -16.49
C MET A 71 12.34 7.41 -17.28
N LEU A 72 11.68 6.52 -16.56
CA LEU A 72 10.69 5.58 -17.10
C LEU A 72 9.34 5.89 -16.48
N VAL A 73 8.30 5.85 -17.30
CA VAL A 73 6.92 6.13 -16.87
C VAL A 73 6.11 4.84 -16.91
N GLY A 74 5.36 4.55 -15.86
CA GLY A 74 4.64 3.30 -15.73
C GLY A 74 3.20 3.49 -15.24
N SER A 75 2.36 2.56 -15.63
CA SER A 75 1.06 2.30 -15.02
C SER A 75 1.21 1.22 -13.91
N ARG A 76 0.10 0.63 -13.50
CA ARG A 76 0.11 -0.43 -12.50
C ARG A 76 0.90 -1.68 -12.93
N THR A 77 0.86 -2.04 -14.21
CA THR A 77 1.31 -3.35 -14.70
C THR A 77 2.31 -3.28 -15.85
N ARG A 78 2.57 -2.10 -16.41
CA ARG A 78 3.46 -1.93 -17.57
C ARG A 78 4.08 -0.54 -17.63
N TRP A 79 5.21 -0.45 -18.32
CA TRP A 79 5.73 0.83 -18.79
C TRP A 79 4.84 1.39 -19.88
N ILE A 80 4.71 2.72 -19.91
CA ILE A 80 3.88 3.44 -20.88
C ILE A 80 4.70 4.54 -21.55
N THR A 81 4.29 4.89 -22.77
CA THR A 81 4.87 5.97 -23.56
C THR A 81 3.77 6.94 -24.00
N PRO A 82 4.10 8.13 -24.54
CA PRO A 82 3.07 9.04 -25.05
C PRO A 82 2.17 8.41 -26.12
N GLU A 83 2.70 7.46 -26.92
CA GLU A 83 1.93 6.74 -27.96
C GLU A 83 1.04 5.65 -27.38
N GLN A 84 1.39 5.12 -26.20
CA GLN A 84 0.64 4.09 -25.48
C GLN A 84 0.34 4.58 -24.06
N ASP A 85 -0.29 5.72 -23.99
CA ASP A 85 -0.53 6.46 -22.75
C ASP A 85 -1.63 5.85 -21.87
N ASN A 86 -1.71 6.32 -20.63
CA ASN A 86 -2.74 5.97 -19.66
C ASN A 86 -3.36 7.27 -19.12
N TYR A 87 -4.48 7.67 -19.65
CA TYR A 87 -5.18 8.94 -19.34
C TYR A 87 -4.30 10.20 -19.47
N GLY A 88 -3.29 10.18 -20.34
CA GLY A 88 -2.38 11.30 -20.56
C GLY A 88 -1.25 11.42 -19.53
N PHE A 89 -1.05 10.42 -18.66
CA PHE A 89 -0.01 10.46 -17.63
C PHE A 89 1.41 10.47 -18.23
N SER A 90 1.66 9.64 -19.24
CA SER A 90 2.99 9.59 -19.87
C SER A 90 3.32 10.89 -20.58
N THR A 91 2.38 11.43 -21.34
CA THR A 91 2.54 12.74 -22.02
C THR A 91 2.84 13.84 -21.01
N TRP A 92 2.07 13.90 -19.91
CA TRP A 92 2.30 14.86 -18.83
C TRP A 92 3.67 14.67 -18.18
N ALA A 93 4.05 13.43 -17.86
CA ALA A 93 5.31 13.13 -17.19
C ALA A 93 6.54 13.53 -18.03
N TYR A 94 6.51 13.30 -19.33
CA TYR A 94 7.59 13.73 -20.20
C TYR A 94 7.64 15.24 -20.39
N ALA A 95 6.51 15.93 -20.33
CA ALA A 95 6.47 17.40 -20.35
C ALA A 95 7.04 18.02 -19.07
N HIS A 96 6.96 17.33 -17.92
CA HIS A 96 7.50 17.78 -16.62
C HIS A 96 8.79 17.01 -16.23
N ARG A 97 9.51 16.48 -17.22
CA ARG A 97 10.65 15.60 -16.96
C ARG A 97 11.69 16.24 -16.03
N ASP A 98 12.06 17.48 -16.27
CA ASP A 98 13.13 18.13 -15.51
C ASP A 98 12.75 18.36 -14.04
N GLU A 99 11.49 18.68 -13.76
CA GLU A 99 10.94 18.75 -12.42
C GLU A 99 10.90 17.37 -11.76
N LEU A 100 10.37 16.35 -12.47
CA LEU A 100 10.26 14.99 -11.96
C LEU A 100 11.63 14.34 -11.69
N MET A 101 12.68 14.72 -12.39
CA MET A 101 14.05 14.26 -12.12
C MET A 101 14.54 14.69 -10.72
N GLN A 102 13.98 15.75 -10.14
CA GLN A 102 14.27 16.18 -8.76
C GLN A 102 13.80 15.16 -7.71
N LEU A 103 12.87 14.26 -8.07
CA LEU A 103 12.49 13.14 -7.20
C LEU A 103 13.68 12.22 -6.87
N GLY A 104 14.75 12.27 -7.65
CA GLY A 104 15.96 11.47 -7.49
C GLY A 104 15.77 9.99 -7.79
N PRO A 105 16.86 9.19 -7.77
CA PRO A 105 16.81 7.78 -8.11
C PRO A 105 15.84 6.98 -7.26
N GLY A 106 15.10 6.05 -7.90
CA GLY A 106 14.13 5.21 -7.24
C GLY A 106 12.81 5.08 -8.00
N SER A 107 11.86 4.35 -7.43
CA SER A 107 10.49 4.25 -7.92
C SER A 107 9.58 5.13 -7.08
N HIS A 108 8.84 6.00 -7.74
CA HIS A 108 7.91 6.95 -7.15
C HIS A 108 6.51 6.58 -7.57
N PHE A 109 5.77 6.00 -6.65
CA PHE A 109 4.40 5.55 -6.86
C PHE A 109 3.41 6.62 -6.46
N GLY A 110 2.35 6.77 -7.23
CA GLY A 110 1.30 7.73 -6.97
C GLY A 110 0.01 7.39 -7.69
N GLU A 111 -0.97 8.24 -7.50
CA GLU A 111 -2.23 8.20 -8.21
C GLU A 111 -2.27 9.33 -9.24
N TRP A 112 -2.62 9.01 -10.49
CA TRP A 112 -2.96 9.96 -11.53
C TRP A 112 -4.48 10.10 -11.56
N TRP A 113 -4.99 11.30 -11.27
CA TRP A 113 -6.41 11.51 -10.99
C TRP A 113 -6.88 12.92 -11.39
N GLY A 114 -8.17 13.17 -11.27
CA GLY A 114 -8.79 14.44 -11.58
C GLY A 114 -9.57 14.37 -12.89
N GLN A 115 -9.53 15.43 -13.67
CA GLN A 115 -10.38 15.60 -14.85
C GLN A 115 -10.36 14.38 -15.81
N GLY A 116 -11.53 13.76 -16.01
CA GLY A 116 -11.69 12.64 -16.93
C GLY A 116 -11.09 11.32 -16.46
N VAL A 117 -10.64 11.21 -15.18
CA VAL A 117 -10.12 9.98 -14.61
C VAL A 117 -11.03 9.49 -13.49
N GLN A 118 -11.58 8.30 -13.62
CA GLN A 118 -12.47 7.64 -12.64
C GLN A 118 -13.56 8.58 -12.08
N ARG A 119 -13.53 8.89 -10.75
CA ARG A 119 -14.52 9.74 -10.08
C ARG A 119 -14.43 11.22 -10.46
N ASN A 120 -13.40 11.62 -11.22
CA ASN A 120 -13.19 13.00 -11.68
C ASN A 120 -12.98 14.05 -10.58
N TYR A 121 -13.44 13.82 -9.36
CA TYR A 121 -13.30 14.68 -8.17
C TYR A 121 -13.76 16.16 -8.38
N GLY A 122 -14.56 16.43 -9.40
CA GLY A 122 -14.95 17.80 -9.77
C GLY A 122 -13.79 18.67 -10.25
N MET A 123 -12.64 18.06 -10.55
CA MET A 123 -11.42 18.75 -10.96
C MET A 123 -11.47 19.23 -12.41
N LYS A 124 -10.85 20.38 -12.67
CA LYS A 124 -10.65 20.92 -14.03
C LYS A 124 -9.30 20.52 -14.61
N GLU A 125 -8.45 19.92 -13.82
CA GLU A 125 -7.08 19.48 -14.17
C GLU A 125 -6.84 18.05 -13.68
N LYS A 126 -5.74 17.46 -14.12
CA LYS A 126 -5.25 16.20 -13.61
C LYS A 126 -4.07 16.45 -12.69
N ARG A 127 -3.90 15.58 -11.69
CA ARG A 127 -2.80 15.66 -10.71
C ARG A 127 -2.13 14.32 -10.51
N PHE A 128 -0.82 14.38 -10.27
CA PHE A 128 -0.05 13.24 -9.81
C PHE A 128 0.20 13.38 -8.31
N SER A 129 -0.45 12.51 -7.51
CA SER A 129 -0.31 12.51 -6.06
C SER A 129 0.47 11.29 -5.60
N LEU A 130 1.65 11.52 -5.03
CA LEU A 130 2.55 10.50 -4.52
C LEU A 130 2.03 9.89 -3.22
N PHE A 131 2.18 8.56 -3.07
CA PHE A 131 1.75 7.84 -1.86
C PHE A 131 2.85 6.98 -1.21
N ASN A 132 4.11 7.16 -1.56
CA ASN A 132 5.23 6.52 -0.84
C ASN A 132 5.33 7.06 0.58
N VAL A 133 4.59 6.46 1.51
CA VAL A 133 4.39 6.97 2.88
C VAL A 133 5.72 7.17 3.62
N ILE A 134 6.64 6.20 3.55
CA ILE A 134 7.94 6.31 4.24
C ILE A 134 8.69 7.52 3.73
N ARG A 135 8.75 7.72 2.42
CA ARG A 135 9.52 8.78 1.81
C ARG A 135 8.91 10.16 2.04
N TRP A 136 7.60 10.29 1.85
CA TRP A 136 6.95 11.59 1.75
C TRP A 136 6.20 12.01 3.02
N HIS A 137 5.69 11.04 3.81
CA HIS A 137 4.89 11.35 4.98
C HIS A 137 5.61 11.10 6.31
N LEU A 138 6.74 10.39 6.29
CA LEU A 138 7.54 10.16 7.50
C LEU A 138 8.86 10.94 7.48
N CYS A 139 9.42 11.23 6.29
CA CYS A 139 10.69 11.93 6.15
C CYS A 139 10.54 13.43 5.87
N GLY A 140 9.40 13.89 5.31
CA GLY A 140 9.22 15.24 4.76
C GLY A 140 8.65 16.29 5.71
N GLU A 141 8.11 15.93 6.88
CA GLU A 141 7.34 16.84 7.71
C GLU A 141 8.11 17.51 8.86
N SER A 142 9.42 17.27 9.01
CA SER A 142 10.15 17.90 10.11
C SER A 142 11.55 18.35 9.74
N PRO A 143 11.87 19.65 9.90
CA PRO A 143 13.24 20.07 10.13
C PRO A 143 13.78 19.53 11.45
N GLN A 144 12.94 18.97 12.32
CA GLN A 144 13.33 18.21 13.49
C GLN A 144 13.40 16.73 13.08
N ARG A 145 14.64 16.27 12.97
CA ARG A 145 15.04 14.87 12.84
C ARG A 145 14.16 14.00 13.73
N ILE A 146 13.19 13.29 13.15
CA ILE A 146 12.51 12.24 13.87
C ILE A 146 13.55 11.13 13.97
N GLU A 147 14.21 11.02 15.11
CA GLU A 147 15.07 9.89 15.43
C GLU A 147 14.20 8.63 15.59
N THR A 148 13.81 8.07 14.47
CA THR A 148 12.99 6.84 14.46
C THR A 148 13.86 5.61 14.64
N GLY A 149 15.19 5.75 14.52
CA GLY A 149 16.11 4.62 14.44
C GLY A 149 15.88 3.74 13.20
N ASP A 150 15.04 4.16 12.25
CA ASP A 150 14.80 3.43 11.01
C ASP A 150 15.67 4.03 9.89
N PRO A 151 16.72 3.30 9.42
CA PRO A 151 17.65 3.81 8.41
C PRO A 151 16.97 4.10 7.07
N ARG A 152 15.75 3.61 6.84
CA ARG A 152 14.96 3.90 5.64
C ARG A 152 14.44 5.33 5.66
N ILE A 153 14.18 5.88 6.84
CA ILE A 153 13.62 7.23 7.02
C ILE A 153 14.71 8.30 6.88
N GLU A 154 15.92 8.03 7.38
CA GLU A 154 17.03 8.99 7.33
C GLU A 154 17.56 9.27 5.92
N LYS A 155 17.24 8.40 4.96
CA LYS A 155 17.75 8.45 3.59
C LYS A 155 17.08 9.49 2.67
N TYR A 156 15.89 9.98 3.00
CA TYR A 156 15.05 10.73 2.08
C TYR A 156 14.71 12.13 2.60
N GLN A 157 15.67 13.06 2.46
CA GLN A 157 15.41 14.49 2.64
C GLN A 157 15.40 15.15 1.26
N GLN A 158 14.25 15.16 0.60
CA GLN A 158 14.09 15.81 -0.70
C GLN A 158 12.81 16.65 -0.70
N GLU A 159 12.90 17.81 -1.37
CA GLU A 159 11.75 18.65 -1.62
C GLU A 159 10.85 18.00 -2.68
N LEU A 160 9.54 18.19 -2.51
CA LEU A 160 8.54 17.73 -3.46
C LEU A 160 8.57 18.68 -4.68
N PRO A 161 8.74 18.17 -5.93
CA PRO A 161 8.61 18.99 -7.11
C PRO A 161 7.23 19.65 -7.21
N ASP A 162 7.18 20.90 -7.70
CA ASP A 162 5.94 21.69 -7.80
C ASP A 162 4.85 21.02 -8.64
N CYS A 163 5.24 20.24 -9.65
CA CYS A 163 4.30 19.46 -10.47
C CYS A 163 3.69 18.25 -9.74
N CYS A 164 4.20 17.89 -8.56
CA CYS A 164 3.74 16.75 -7.76
C CYS A 164 2.90 17.19 -6.56
N HIS A 165 2.01 16.31 -6.13
CA HIS A 165 1.24 16.45 -4.92
C HIS A 165 1.47 15.25 -4.01
N LEU A 166 1.05 15.34 -2.75
CA LEU A 166 0.97 14.17 -1.84
C LEU A 166 -0.49 13.80 -1.63
N VAL A 167 -0.74 12.51 -1.42
CA VAL A 167 -2.06 12.09 -0.91
C VAL A 167 -2.25 12.66 0.49
N PRO A 168 -3.44 13.20 0.85
CA PRO A 168 -3.66 13.79 2.16
C PRO A 168 -3.51 12.78 3.29
N VAL A 169 -2.79 13.16 4.34
CA VAL A 169 -2.75 12.40 5.61
C VAL A 169 -3.99 12.75 6.42
N LEU A 170 -4.68 11.73 6.87
CA LEU A 170 -5.86 11.82 7.73
C LEU A 170 -5.51 11.55 9.19
N PHE A 171 -4.56 10.64 9.42
CA PHE A 171 -4.11 10.27 10.76
C PHE A 171 -2.67 9.75 10.73
N LYS A 172 -1.91 10.03 11.79
CA LYS A 172 -0.57 9.48 12.03
C LYS A 172 -0.45 9.19 13.53
N GLY A 173 -0.21 7.95 13.89
CA GLY A 173 -0.12 7.49 15.28
C GLY A 173 -0.11 5.97 15.36
N ASP A 174 -0.30 5.43 16.56
CA ASP A 174 -0.37 3.99 16.73
C ASP A 174 -1.63 3.41 16.07
N PHE A 175 -1.48 2.27 15.42
CA PHE A 175 -2.58 1.60 14.74
C PHE A 175 -3.67 1.19 15.73
N THR A 176 -4.90 1.60 15.44
CA THR A 176 -6.13 1.10 16.04
C THR A 176 -7.20 0.99 14.95
N THR A 177 -8.15 0.10 15.12
CA THR A 177 -9.33 0.02 14.24
C THR A 177 -10.15 1.30 14.29
N ASP A 178 -10.25 1.91 15.48
CA ASP A 178 -10.97 3.16 15.70
C ASP A 178 -10.39 4.33 14.90
N ALA A 179 -9.05 4.42 14.80
CA ALA A 179 -8.41 5.44 13.96
C ALA A 179 -8.83 5.33 12.48
N CYS A 180 -8.97 4.09 11.97
CA CYS A 180 -9.47 3.86 10.62
C CYS A 180 -10.95 4.27 10.48
N GLU A 181 -11.80 3.95 11.47
CA GLU A 181 -13.22 4.31 11.44
C GLU A 181 -13.41 5.82 11.55
N VAL A 182 -12.65 6.50 12.41
CA VAL A 182 -12.66 7.96 12.51
C VAL A 182 -12.28 8.61 11.19
N ALA A 183 -11.18 8.18 10.57
CA ALA A 183 -10.74 8.70 9.28
C ALA A 183 -11.80 8.50 8.17
N LEU A 184 -12.45 7.34 8.13
CA LEU A 184 -13.57 7.08 7.20
C LEU A 184 -14.79 7.95 7.49
N SER A 185 -15.11 8.15 8.77
CA SER A 185 -16.23 9.00 9.19
C SER A 185 -16.00 10.46 8.80
N GLU A 186 -14.77 10.96 8.96
CA GLU A 186 -14.40 12.30 8.51
C GLU A 186 -14.58 12.47 7.01
N LEU A 187 -14.09 11.52 6.20
CA LEU A 187 -14.28 11.55 4.75
C LEU A 187 -15.77 11.50 4.36
N ARG A 188 -16.58 10.72 5.08
CA ARG A 188 -18.03 10.64 4.83
C ARG A 188 -18.73 11.94 5.16
N THR A 189 -18.29 12.62 6.21
CA THR A 189 -18.94 13.84 6.73
C THR A 189 -18.49 15.08 5.95
N TYR A 190 -17.20 15.20 5.68
CA TYR A 190 -16.61 16.44 5.16
C TYR A 190 -16.17 16.31 3.68
N GLY A 191 -16.22 15.11 3.11
CA GLY A 191 -15.75 14.85 1.75
C GLY A 191 -14.24 14.70 1.63
N SER A 192 -13.74 14.76 0.41
CA SER A 192 -12.33 14.60 0.07
C SER A 192 -11.47 15.75 0.59
N LYS A 193 -10.35 15.44 1.23
CA LYS A 193 -9.29 16.41 1.52
C LYS A 193 -8.42 16.73 0.30
N ALA A 194 -8.29 15.77 -0.62
CA ALA A 194 -7.54 15.97 -1.87
C ALA A 194 -8.25 16.94 -2.83
N ALA A 195 -9.59 16.94 -2.81
CA ALA A 195 -10.45 17.82 -3.61
C ALA A 195 -11.55 18.42 -2.73
N PRO A 196 -11.28 19.53 -2.02
CA PRO A 196 -12.26 20.17 -1.16
C PRO A 196 -13.57 20.48 -1.91
N GLY A 197 -14.70 20.11 -1.31
CA GLY A 197 -16.04 20.23 -1.92
C GLY A 197 -16.52 18.97 -2.66
N PHE A 198 -15.65 17.98 -2.90
CA PHE A 198 -16.07 16.69 -3.44
C PHE A 198 -16.54 15.75 -2.33
N THR A 199 -17.80 15.35 -2.36
CA THR A 199 -18.47 14.65 -1.25
C THR A 199 -18.50 13.12 -1.38
N ASN A 200 -17.92 12.57 -2.46
CA ASN A 200 -17.90 11.13 -2.69
C ASN A 200 -16.47 10.56 -2.83
N PRO A 201 -15.60 10.70 -1.80
CA PRO A 201 -14.26 10.10 -1.80
C PRO A 201 -14.34 8.57 -1.79
N GLU A 202 -13.25 7.88 -2.19
CA GLU A 202 -13.26 6.41 -2.28
C GLU A 202 -13.10 5.74 -0.90
N GLY A 203 -12.24 6.27 -0.04
CA GLY A 203 -11.92 5.67 1.25
C GLY A 203 -10.53 6.03 1.76
N ILE A 204 -9.91 5.09 2.44
CA ILE A 204 -8.60 5.26 3.07
C ILE A 204 -7.60 4.18 2.66
N VAL A 205 -6.31 4.48 2.81
CA VAL A 205 -5.20 3.53 2.89
C VAL A 205 -4.52 3.70 4.24
N CYS A 206 -4.47 2.63 5.02
CA CYS A 206 -3.72 2.57 6.27
C CYS A 206 -2.37 1.87 6.01
N PHE A 207 -1.27 2.59 6.07
CA PHE A 207 0.08 2.03 5.95
C PHE A 207 0.65 1.76 7.34
N HIS A 208 0.90 0.49 7.64
CA HIS A 208 1.50 0.04 8.89
C HIS A 208 3.03 0.05 8.77
N VAL A 209 3.69 0.98 9.45
CA VAL A 209 5.13 1.26 9.27
C VAL A 209 6.01 0.06 9.59
N ALA A 210 5.79 -0.58 10.75
CA ALA A 210 6.62 -1.72 11.18
C ALA A 210 6.47 -2.95 10.28
N ALA A 211 5.29 -3.17 9.71
CA ALA A 211 5.04 -4.27 8.77
C ALA A 211 5.46 -3.92 7.34
N GLY A 212 5.58 -2.62 7.01
CA GLY A 212 5.86 -2.16 5.65
C GLY A 212 4.71 -2.44 4.66
N VAL A 213 3.46 -2.57 5.15
CA VAL A 213 2.30 -3.00 4.36
C VAL A 213 1.18 -1.97 4.46
N GLY A 214 0.52 -1.73 3.32
CA GLY A 214 -0.68 -0.90 3.23
C GLY A 214 -1.96 -1.72 3.13
N PHE A 215 -2.98 -1.32 3.88
CA PHE A 215 -4.33 -1.88 3.85
C PHE A 215 -5.30 -0.81 3.37
N LYS A 216 -6.22 -1.17 2.48
CA LYS A 216 -7.26 -0.25 2.01
C LYS A 216 -8.59 -0.58 2.67
N LYS A 217 -9.37 0.47 2.94
CA LYS A 217 -10.78 0.35 3.31
C LYS A 217 -11.58 1.39 2.53
N THR A 218 -12.66 0.96 1.87
CA THR A 218 -13.48 1.85 1.03
C THR A 218 -14.79 2.20 1.73
N LEU A 219 -15.32 3.40 1.45
CA LEU A 219 -16.60 3.87 2.01
C LEU A 219 -17.77 3.06 1.48
N GLU A 220 -17.67 2.58 0.24
CA GLU A 220 -18.70 1.78 -0.41
C GLU A 220 -18.12 0.44 -0.89
N ARG A 221 -18.93 -0.62 -0.75
CA ARG A 221 -18.62 -1.97 -1.26
C ARG A 221 -17.22 -2.46 -0.85
N ASP A 222 -16.84 -2.20 0.41
CA ASP A 222 -15.60 -2.74 0.96
C ASP A 222 -15.61 -4.27 0.90
N GLY A 223 -14.48 -4.86 0.54
CA GLY A 223 -14.36 -6.31 0.33
C GLY A 223 -14.81 -6.80 -1.06
N VAL A 224 -15.49 -5.98 -1.89
CA VAL A 224 -15.83 -6.37 -3.27
C VAL A 224 -14.72 -5.95 -4.23
N PRO A 225 -14.13 -6.87 -5.01
CA PRO A 225 -13.13 -6.52 -6.02
C PRO A 225 -13.66 -5.49 -7.03
N LYS A 226 -12.82 -4.52 -7.45
CA LYS A 226 -13.23 -3.45 -8.38
C LYS A 226 -13.80 -4.00 -9.70
N ALA A 227 -13.30 -5.14 -10.17
CA ALA A 227 -13.81 -5.81 -11.37
C ALA A 227 -15.25 -6.36 -11.24
N LEU A 228 -15.78 -6.45 -10.02
CA LEU A 228 -17.13 -6.93 -9.72
C LEU A 228 -18.08 -5.84 -9.20
N ARG A 229 -17.66 -4.58 -9.29
CA ARG A 229 -18.44 -3.41 -8.85
C ARG A 229 -19.29 -2.81 -9.95
#